data_b074a0201dff5d46486352741a771a82
#
_entry.id   b074a0201dff5d46486352741a771a82
#
_cell.length_a   1.000
_cell.length_b   1.000
_cell.length_c   1.000
_cell.angle_alpha   90.00
_cell.angle_beta   90.00
_cell.angle_gamma   90.00
#
_symmetry.space_group_name_H-M   'P 1'
#
loop_
_entity.id
_entity.type
_entity.pdbx_description
1 polymer ?
#
loop_
_entity_poly.entity_id
_entity_poly.type
_entity_poly.pdbx_seq_one_letter_code
_entity_poly.pdbx_strand_id
1 'polypeptide(L)'
;ATSASCKTLTTSLKKMTKKIHFSKIILIIIFITLSISCGSNIKTLRKDFVFEKGNEKITFEILNETQVLSLNKANRTKFTFYNVDKSKVNFSGQTIRFLSESQTPENETFIEMSPKLENLKDGKLTVHVSYKSQGELRFFKLLIPAEN
;
A
#
# COMPACT_ATOMS: atom_id res chain seq x y z
N ALA A 1 1.23 -34.64 71.69
CA ALA A 1 1.32 -35.29 70.36
C ALA A 1 0.31 -34.73 69.41
N THR A 2 0.44 -33.48 68.93
CA THR A 2 -0.42 -32.92 67.84
C THR A 2 0.28 -31.71 67.25
N SER A 3 1.37 -31.90 66.49
CA SER A 3 2.02 -30.74 65.83
C SER A 3 2.57 -31.07 64.44
N ALA A 4 2.20 -32.18 63.85
CA ALA A 4 2.77 -32.60 62.56
C ALA A 4 1.85 -32.43 61.34
N SER A 5 0.58 -32.03 61.51
CA SER A 5 -0.40 -32.02 60.37
C SER A 5 -0.58 -30.66 59.67
N CYS A 6 0.02 -29.58 60.17
CA CYS A 6 -0.23 -28.22 59.58
C CYS A 6 0.82 -27.78 58.55
N LYS A 7 2.00 -28.40 58.51
CA LYS A 7 3.07 -28.01 57.57
C LYS A 7 2.91 -28.57 56.15
N THR A 8 2.21 -29.67 55.98
CA THR A 8 2.02 -30.31 54.64
C THR A 8 0.96 -29.64 53.80
N LEU A 9 -0.05 -29.01 54.41
CA LEU A 9 -1.13 -28.34 53.67
C LEU A 9 -0.66 -27.00 53.06
N THR A 10 0.21 -26.25 53.74
CA THR A 10 0.72 -24.96 53.24
C THR A 10 1.67 -25.09 52.08
N THR A 11 2.43 -26.15 51.97
CA THR A 11 3.35 -26.40 50.84
C THR A 11 2.61 -26.83 49.57
N SER A 12 1.50 -27.55 49.72
CA SER A 12 0.64 -27.95 48.56
C SER A 12 -0.07 -26.74 47.95
N LEU A 13 -0.61 -25.82 48.77
CA LEU A 13 -1.28 -24.60 48.28
C LEU A 13 -0.30 -23.65 47.56
N LYS A 14 0.95 -23.53 48.09
CA LYS A 14 1.98 -22.65 47.48
C LYS A 14 2.47 -23.17 46.13
N LYS A 15 2.44 -24.49 45.92
CA LYS A 15 2.82 -25.13 44.66
C LYS A 15 1.68 -24.98 43.59
N MET A 16 0.43 -24.99 44.02
CA MET A 16 -0.72 -24.81 43.15
C MET A 16 -0.87 -23.36 42.64
N THR A 17 -0.65 -22.35 43.50
CA THR A 17 -0.70 -20.94 43.12
C THR A 17 0.39 -20.58 42.12
N LYS A 18 1.62 -21.14 42.27
CA LYS A 18 2.74 -20.93 41.35
C LYS A 18 2.44 -21.49 39.95
N LYS A 19 1.76 -22.64 39.89
CA LYS A 19 1.38 -23.29 38.63
C LYS A 19 0.31 -22.50 37.86
N ILE A 20 -0.64 -21.88 38.57
CA ILE A 20 -1.71 -21.04 37.99
C ILE A 20 -1.16 -19.73 37.44
N HIS A 21 -0.19 -19.10 38.14
CA HIS A 21 0.48 -17.89 37.64
C HIS A 21 1.31 -18.16 36.39
N PHE A 22 2.02 -19.29 36.35
CA PHE A 22 2.84 -19.65 35.19
C PHE A 22 1.96 -19.92 33.94
N SER A 23 0.83 -20.59 34.12
CA SER A 23 -0.15 -20.82 33.03
C SER A 23 -0.75 -19.52 32.49
N LYS A 24 -1.09 -18.57 33.36
CA LYS A 24 -1.61 -17.25 32.94
C LYS A 24 -0.59 -16.42 32.19
N ILE A 25 0.67 -16.47 32.58
CA ILE A 25 1.76 -15.76 31.89
C ILE A 25 2.00 -16.33 30.49
N ILE A 26 1.99 -17.67 30.34
CA ILE A 26 2.12 -18.33 29.04
C ILE A 26 0.95 -17.96 28.13
N LEU A 27 -0.29 -17.90 28.64
CA LEU A 27 -1.47 -17.54 27.85
C LEU A 27 -1.41 -16.08 27.37
N ILE A 28 -0.90 -15.17 28.19
CA ILE A 28 -0.69 -13.75 27.82
C ILE A 28 0.38 -13.62 26.74
N ILE A 29 1.49 -14.37 26.84
CA ILE A 29 2.58 -14.36 25.84
C ILE A 29 2.05 -14.88 24.49
N ILE A 30 1.24 -15.95 24.47
CA ILE A 30 0.63 -16.49 23.27
C ILE A 30 -0.35 -15.47 22.65
N PHE A 31 -1.10 -14.74 23.47
CA PHE A 31 -2.03 -13.70 22.96
C PHE A 31 -1.31 -12.50 22.34
N ILE A 32 -0.16 -12.11 22.90
CA ILE A 32 0.69 -11.03 22.38
C ILE A 32 1.35 -11.44 21.05
N THR A 33 1.79 -12.70 20.91
CA THR A 33 2.40 -13.17 19.66
C THR A 33 1.42 -13.32 18.50
N LEU A 34 0.13 -13.59 18.77
CA LEU A 34 -0.91 -13.66 17.76
C LEU A 34 -1.35 -12.29 17.22
N SER A 35 -1.14 -11.21 17.97
CA SER A 35 -1.51 -9.85 17.55
C SER A 35 -0.47 -9.18 16.62
N ILE A 36 0.72 -9.74 16.45
CA ILE A 36 1.79 -9.15 15.62
C ILE A 36 1.71 -9.64 14.14
N SER A 37 0.81 -10.57 13.81
CA SER A 37 0.72 -11.17 12.46
C SER A 37 -0.24 -10.45 11.51
N CYS A 38 -0.55 -9.18 11.72
CA CYS A 38 -1.21 -8.37 10.69
C CYS A 38 -0.19 -7.48 9.99
N GLY A 39 0.76 -8.10 9.32
CA GLY A 39 1.61 -7.44 8.33
C GLY A 39 0.75 -7.10 7.12
N SER A 40 0.04 -5.96 7.16
CA SER A 40 -0.43 -5.33 5.94
C SER A 40 0.83 -5.03 5.11
N ASN A 41 0.99 -5.72 3.97
CA ASN A 41 1.94 -5.34 2.94
C ASN A 41 1.52 -3.94 2.42
N ILE A 42 1.91 -2.91 3.16
CA ILE A 42 1.80 -1.53 2.68
C ILE A 42 2.79 -1.45 1.53
N LYS A 43 2.29 -1.60 0.30
CA LYS A 43 3.08 -1.34 -0.90
C LYS A 43 3.56 0.11 -0.78
N THR A 44 4.84 0.28 -0.48
CA THR A 44 5.43 1.62 -0.41
C THR A 44 5.43 2.19 -1.81
N LEU A 45 4.57 3.19 -2.05
CA LEU A 45 4.49 3.87 -3.34
C LEU A 45 5.85 4.51 -3.65
N ARG A 46 6.35 4.32 -4.88
CA ARG A 46 7.60 4.95 -5.32
C ARG A 46 7.49 6.46 -5.22
N LYS A 47 8.50 7.11 -4.66
CA LYS A 47 8.54 8.57 -4.51
C LYS A 47 8.37 9.30 -5.84
N ASP A 48 8.89 8.73 -6.93
CA ASP A 48 8.80 9.26 -8.30
C ASP A 48 7.37 9.26 -8.86
N PHE A 49 6.44 8.54 -8.20
CA PHE A 49 5.04 8.41 -8.60
C PHE A 49 4.10 9.28 -7.77
N VAL A 50 4.66 10.19 -6.98
CA VAL A 50 3.92 11.14 -6.17
C VAL A 50 4.25 12.55 -6.63
N PHE A 51 3.22 13.29 -7.03
CA PHE A 51 3.32 14.72 -7.30
C PHE A 51 2.54 15.49 -6.23
N GLU A 52 3.22 16.42 -5.57
CA GLU A 52 2.62 17.27 -4.52
C GLU A 52 2.94 18.74 -4.79
N LYS A 53 1.92 19.59 -4.70
CA LYS A 53 2.08 21.07 -4.76
C LYS A 53 1.04 21.75 -3.87
N GLY A 54 1.50 22.31 -2.76
CA GLY A 54 0.61 22.87 -1.73
C GLY A 54 -0.22 21.77 -1.08
N ASN A 55 -1.54 21.88 -1.12
CA ASN A 55 -2.49 20.90 -0.63
C ASN A 55 -2.96 19.89 -1.69
N GLU A 56 -2.46 20.02 -2.91
CA GLU A 56 -2.80 19.14 -4.01
C GLU A 56 -1.81 17.99 -4.11
N LYS A 57 -2.34 16.78 -4.35
CA LYS A 57 -1.52 15.60 -4.52
C LYS A 57 -2.13 14.70 -5.60
N ILE A 58 -1.27 14.19 -6.47
CA ILE A 58 -1.61 13.13 -7.43
C ILE A 58 -0.65 11.98 -7.20
N THR A 59 -1.18 10.78 -7.04
CA THR A 59 -0.37 9.57 -6.94
C THR A 59 -0.62 8.68 -8.13
N PHE A 60 0.41 7.97 -8.55
CA PHE A 60 0.35 6.97 -9.61
C PHE A 60 0.76 5.61 -9.05
N GLU A 61 0.06 4.57 -9.44
CA GLU A 61 0.32 3.20 -9.01
C GLU A 61 0.18 2.22 -10.19
N ILE A 62 1.13 1.31 -10.32
CA ILE A 62 1.02 0.17 -11.23
C ILE A 62 0.42 -0.98 -10.44
N LEU A 63 -0.72 -1.50 -10.91
CA LEU A 63 -1.49 -2.53 -10.19
C LEU A 63 -0.94 -3.93 -10.43
N ASN A 64 0.36 -4.10 -10.27
CA ASN A 64 1.05 -5.39 -10.30
C ASN A 64 2.01 -5.50 -9.09
N GLU A 65 2.66 -6.64 -8.94
CA GLU A 65 3.55 -6.90 -7.81
C GLU A 65 4.89 -6.18 -7.91
N THR A 66 5.40 -6.00 -9.14
CA THR A 66 6.75 -5.48 -9.40
C THR A 66 6.83 -3.97 -9.47
N GLN A 67 5.70 -3.27 -9.63
CA GLN A 67 5.63 -1.82 -9.89
C GLN A 67 6.44 -1.38 -11.13
N VAL A 68 6.52 -2.26 -12.13
CA VAL A 68 7.17 -2.04 -13.41
C VAL A 68 6.18 -2.44 -14.51
N LEU A 69 6.13 -1.70 -15.62
CA LEU A 69 5.28 -2.08 -16.74
C LEU A 69 5.90 -3.26 -17.50
N SER A 70 5.09 -4.24 -17.83
CA SER A 70 5.50 -5.33 -18.74
C SER A 70 5.38 -4.87 -20.19
N LEU A 71 6.44 -5.07 -20.98
CA LEU A 71 6.44 -4.75 -22.42
C LEU A 71 5.46 -5.64 -23.18
N ASN A 72 4.84 -5.06 -24.21
CA ASN A 72 3.90 -5.73 -25.11
C ASN A 72 2.69 -6.36 -24.42
N LYS A 73 2.39 -5.91 -23.19
CA LYS A 73 1.24 -6.36 -22.41
C LYS A 73 0.43 -5.16 -21.93
N ALA A 74 -0.85 -5.39 -21.71
CA ALA A 74 -1.72 -4.44 -21.06
C ALA A 74 -1.42 -4.39 -19.56
N ASN A 75 -0.96 -3.25 -19.08
CA ASN A 75 -0.68 -3.02 -17.66
C ASN A 75 -1.75 -2.11 -17.09
N ARG A 76 -2.46 -2.57 -16.06
CA ARG A 76 -3.44 -1.75 -15.38
C ARG A 76 -2.76 -0.84 -14.38
N THR A 77 -3.08 0.45 -14.43
CA THR A 77 -2.53 1.49 -13.58
C THR A 77 -3.64 2.34 -13.00
N LYS A 78 -3.32 3.04 -11.92
CA LYS A 78 -4.27 3.87 -11.20
C LYS A 78 -3.66 5.24 -10.89
N PHE A 79 -4.41 6.30 -11.11
CA PHE A 79 -4.16 7.62 -10.56
C PHE A 79 -5.16 7.91 -9.45
N THR A 80 -4.68 8.46 -8.34
CA THR A 80 -5.52 8.95 -7.24
C THR A 80 -5.27 10.42 -7.04
N PHE A 81 -6.34 11.21 -6.91
CA PHE A 81 -6.32 12.67 -6.83
C PHE A 81 -6.76 13.13 -5.45
N TYR A 82 -5.99 14.01 -4.84
CA TYR A 82 -6.31 14.65 -3.57
C TYR A 82 -6.33 16.16 -3.79
N ASN A 83 -7.48 16.79 -3.52
CA ASN A 83 -7.72 18.21 -3.77
C ASN A 83 -7.47 18.66 -5.22
N VAL A 84 -7.57 17.74 -6.17
CA VAL A 84 -7.48 17.98 -7.61
C VAL A 84 -8.76 17.48 -8.27
N ASP A 85 -9.39 18.33 -9.06
CA ASP A 85 -10.56 17.97 -9.85
C ASP A 85 -10.12 17.12 -11.05
N LYS A 86 -10.39 15.80 -10.96
CA LYS A 86 -9.96 14.86 -12.01
C LYS A 86 -10.55 15.15 -13.39
N SER A 87 -11.70 15.82 -13.48
CA SER A 87 -12.31 16.20 -14.76
C SER A 87 -11.47 17.23 -15.55
N LYS A 88 -10.57 17.93 -14.86
CA LYS A 88 -9.66 18.93 -15.43
C LYS A 88 -8.26 18.38 -15.68
N VAL A 89 -8.04 17.10 -15.42
CA VAL A 89 -6.73 16.45 -15.60
C VAL A 89 -6.66 15.86 -17.01
N ASN A 90 -5.59 16.22 -17.73
CA ASN A 90 -5.30 15.69 -19.05
C ASN A 90 -4.05 14.81 -18.98
N PHE A 91 -4.12 13.68 -19.63
CA PHE A 91 -3.02 12.74 -19.77
C PHE A 91 -2.59 12.71 -21.23
N SER A 92 -1.28 12.76 -21.45
CA SER A 92 -0.69 12.64 -22.77
C SER A 92 0.49 11.68 -22.73
N GLY A 93 0.45 10.70 -23.59
CA GLY A 93 1.49 9.67 -23.70
C GLY A 93 1.11 8.65 -24.77
N GLN A 94 2.10 7.88 -25.21
CA GLN A 94 1.86 6.79 -26.14
C GLN A 94 1.27 5.59 -25.38
N THR A 95 0.39 4.84 -26.06
CA THR A 95 -0.15 3.57 -25.56
C THR A 95 -1.02 3.67 -24.28
N ILE A 96 -1.69 4.82 -24.09
CA ILE A 96 -2.60 5.07 -22.98
C ILE A 96 -4.05 4.83 -23.41
N ARG A 97 -4.79 4.06 -22.62
CA ARG A 97 -6.22 3.85 -22.78
C ARG A 97 -6.94 4.02 -21.43
N PHE A 98 -7.96 4.88 -21.39
CA PHE A 98 -8.79 5.04 -20.21
C PHE A 98 -9.71 3.82 -20.03
N LEU A 99 -9.80 3.34 -18.80
CA LEU A 99 -10.74 2.28 -18.44
C LEU A 99 -11.95 2.92 -17.75
N SER A 100 -13.14 2.69 -18.34
CA SER A 100 -14.40 3.10 -17.73
C SER A 100 -14.91 1.95 -16.87
N GLU A 101 -14.89 2.12 -15.56
CA GLU A 101 -15.39 1.14 -14.60
C GLU A 101 -16.57 1.73 -13.84
N SER A 102 -17.67 0.98 -13.75
CA SER A 102 -18.93 1.42 -13.14
C SER A 102 -18.82 1.74 -11.64
N GLN A 103 -17.75 1.30 -10.99
CA GLN A 103 -17.51 1.49 -9.56
C GLN A 103 -16.19 2.23 -9.26
N THR A 104 -15.67 3.01 -10.21
CA THR A 104 -14.46 3.81 -9.97
C THR A 104 -14.76 4.90 -8.95
N PRO A 105 -13.99 4.99 -7.83
CA PRO A 105 -14.11 6.09 -6.87
C PRO A 105 -13.98 7.45 -7.56
N GLU A 106 -14.68 8.45 -7.03
CA GLU A 106 -14.72 9.79 -7.62
C GLU A 106 -13.33 10.42 -7.78
N ASN A 107 -12.44 10.12 -6.86
CA ASN A 107 -11.06 10.63 -6.84
C ASN A 107 -10.04 9.69 -7.51
N GLU A 108 -10.47 8.68 -8.26
CA GLU A 108 -9.58 7.75 -8.94
C GLU A 108 -9.83 7.69 -10.45
N THR A 109 -8.80 7.32 -11.21
CA THR A 109 -8.90 7.02 -12.64
C THR A 109 -8.02 5.83 -12.95
N PHE A 110 -8.59 4.84 -13.63
CA PHE A 110 -7.85 3.68 -14.11
C PHE A 110 -7.43 3.86 -15.56
N ILE A 111 -6.18 3.54 -15.83
CA ILE A 111 -5.58 3.66 -17.17
C ILE A 111 -4.85 2.35 -17.48
N GLU A 112 -5.08 1.85 -18.67
CA GLU A 112 -4.31 0.76 -19.25
C GLU A 112 -3.17 1.34 -20.07
N MET A 113 -1.97 0.79 -19.87
CA MET A 113 -0.76 1.15 -20.60
C MET A 113 -0.16 -0.10 -21.23
N SER A 114 0.11 -0.06 -22.54
CA SER A 114 0.67 -1.19 -23.30
C SER A 114 1.97 -0.77 -23.98
N PRO A 115 3.06 -0.56 -23.20
CA PRO A 115 4.32 -0.05 -23.75
C PRO A 115 4.96 -1.05 -24.72
N LYS A 116 5.51 -0.51 -25.80
CA LYS A 116 6.39 -1.23 -26.72
C LYS A 116 7.81 -0.70 -26.57
N LEU A 117 8.80 -1.47 -26.95
CA LEU A 117 10.21 -1.07 -26.85
C LEU A 117 10.49 0.27 -27.55
N GLU A 118 9.87 0.50 -28.70
CA GLU A 118 9.97 1.73 -29.49
C GLU A 118 9.41 2.98 -28.78
N ASN A 119 8.55 2.79 -27.76
CA ASN A 119 7.94 3.86 -26.99
C ASN A 119 8.77 4.27 -25.78
N LEU A 120 9.84 3.55 -25.49
CA LEU A 120 10.68 3.79 -24.33
C LEU A 120 11.84 4.71 -24.65
N LYS A 121 12.17 5.54 -23.67
CA LYS A 121 13.44 6.26 -23.61
C LYS A 121 14.16 5.85 -22.35
N ASP A 122 15.38 5.34 -22.48
CA ASP A 122 16.18 4.83 -21.36
C ASP A 122 15.43 3.80 -20.50
N GLY A 123 14.71 2.87 -21.14
CA GLY A 123 13.91 1.84 -20.46
C GLY A 123 12.67 2.36 -19.74
N LYS A 124 12.23 3.60 -20.01
CA LYS A 124 11.10 4.22 -19.34
C LYS A 124 10.07 4.75 -20.34
N LEU A 125 8.80 4.48 -20.04
CA LEU A 125 7.67 5.13 -20.70
C LEU A 125 7.48 6.52 -20.13
N THR A 126 7.27 7.50 -20.99
CA THR A 126 6.97 8.87 -20.59
C THR A 126 5.47 9.14 -20.65
N VAL A 127 4.92 9.61 -19.54
CA VAL A 127 3.54 10.11 -19.45
C VAL A 127 3.54 11.54 -18.93
N HIS A 128 2.89 12.44 -19.66
CA HIS A 128 2.70 13.81 -19.24
C HIS A 128 1.30 13.97 -18.64
N VAL A 129 1.24 14.60 -17.48
CA VAL A 129 -0.02 14.90 -16.79
C VAL A 129 -0.10 16.41 -16.62
N SER A 130 -1.22 16.99 -17.01
CA SER A 130 -1.46 18.42 -16.86
C SER A 130 -2.86 18.69 -16.33
N TYR A 131 -3.01 19.74 -15.53
CA TYR A 131 -4.30 20.18 -15.01
C TYR A 131 -4.28 21.66 -14.68
N LYS A 132 -5.47 22.29 -14.65
CA LYS A 132 -5.60 23.69 -14.28
C LYS A 132 -6.05 23.80 -12.82
N SER A 133 -5.30 24.56 -12.02
CA SER A 133 -5.62 24.83 -10.63
C SER A 133 -5.40 26.30 -10.31
N GLN A 134 -6.38 26.94 -9.67
CA GLN A 134 -6.33 28.35 -9.28
C GLN A 134 -5.95 29.29 -10.43
N GLY A 135 -6.38 28.96 -11.65
CA GLY A 135 -6.05 29.74 -12.85
C GLY A 135 -4.71 29.40 -13.52
N GLU A 136 -3.82 28.67 -12.85
CA GLU A 136 -2.51 28.25 -13.36
C GLU A 136 -2.57 26.87 -14.02
N LEU A 137 -1.86 26.73 -15.14
CA LEU A 137 -1.61 25.41 -15.73
C LEU A 137 -0.46 24.74 -14.98
N ARG A 138 -0.72 23.57 -14.45
CA ARG A 138 0.28 22.71 -13.81
C ARG A 138 0.55 21.50 -14.67
N PHE A 139 1.79 21.07 -14.72
CA PHE A 139 2.17 19.86 -15.45
C PHE A 139 3.29 19.13 -14.72
N PHE A 140 3.34 17.84 -14.88
CA PHE A 140 4.45 17.00 -14.45
C PHE A 140 4.64 15.84 -15.42
N LYS A 141 5.81 15.26 -15.35
CA LYS A 141 6.22 14.15 -16.20
C LYS A 141 6.48 12.93 -15.34
N LEU A 142 5.79 11.84 -15.66
CA LEU A 142 6.06 10.53 -15.09
C LEU A 142 7.04 9.77 -16.01
N LEU A 143 8.06 9.19 -15.41
CA LEU A 143 9.00 8.30 -16.06
C LEU A 143 8.81 6.90 -15.46
N ILE A 144 8.07 6.05 -16.17
CA ILE A 144 7.61 4.76 -15.67
C ILE A 144 8.51 3.66 -16.22
N PRO A 145 9.23 2.89 -15.38
CA PRO A 145 10.07 1.81 -15.84
C PRO A 145 9.24 0.72 -16.52
N ALA A 146 9.79 0.13 -17.59
CA ALA A 146 9.18 -0.96 -18.31
C ALA A 146 10.23 -2.03 -18.64
N GLU A 147 9.86 -3.30 -18.46
CA GLU A 147 10.73 -4.46 -18.64
C GLU A 147 9.98 -5.61 -19.35
N ASN A 148 10.73 -6.58 -19.90
CA ASN A 148 10.17 -7.78 -20.54
C ASN A 148 9.56 -8.75 -19.53
#